data_d375b4129c35ce5e9e9d068f44320418
#
_entry.id   d375b4129c35ce5e9e9d068f44320418
#
_cell.length_a   1.000
_cell.length_b   1.000
_cell.length_c   1.000
_cell.angle_alpha   90.00
_cell.angle_beta   90.00
_cell.angle_gamma   90.00
#
_symmetry.space_group_name_H-M   'P 1'
#
loop_
_entity.id
_entity.type
_entity.pdbx_description
1 polymer ?
#
loop_
_entity_poly.entity_id
_entity_poly.type
_entity_poly.pdbx_seq_one_letter_code
_entity_poly.pdbx_strand_id
1 'polypeptide(L)'
;DGAADAQLFAAQFGAPMSVYGGIIECSKPINAGPHTYVLRSALRSLDSWIRTGVPPASMPKLQNTADIMGYETDANGVALGGIRTPYVDVPLAVLSGYGQDGGSGFCGLFGTTLTFSAEQLDALYPTADDFLTKWNEATDAAVASGAILEIDAEAIKAAATQYEAMRSAS
;
A
#
# COMPACT_ATOMS: atom_id res chain seq x y z
N ASP A 1 14.84 -14.87 -1.20
CA ASP A 1 14.73 -15.04 -2.65
C ASP A 1 13.56 -14.19 -3.14
N GLY A 2 13.85 -13.06 -3.80
CA GLY A 2 12.84 -12.03 -4.13
C GLY A 2 11.61 -12.53 -4.91
N ALA A 3 11.66 -13.71 -5.50
CA ALA A 3 10.51 -14.34 -6.15
C ALA A 3 9.52 -14.93 -5.12
N ALA A 4 10.00 -15.46 -4.01
CA ALA A 4 9.15 -15.99 -2.94
C ALA A 4 8.43 -14.84 -2.22
N ASP A 5 9.14 -13.75 -1.92
CA ASP A 5 8.58 -12.56 -1.26
C ASP A 5 7.49 -11.90 -2.12
N ALA A 6 7.72 -11.81 -3.44
CA ALA A 6 6.72 -11.31 -4.38
C ALA A 6 5.48 -12.22 -4.46
N GLN A 7 5.64 -13.55 -4.36
CA GLN A 7 4.51 -14.47 -4.33
C GLN A 7 3.69 -14.36 -3.05
N LEU A 8 4.34 -14.23 -1.89
CA LEU A 8 3.67 -14.02 -0.61
C LEU A 8 2.87 -12.72 -0.61
N PHE A 9 3.49 -11.64 -1.07
CA PHE A 9 2.82 -10.36 -1.21
C PHE A 9 1.63 -10.45 -2.16
N ALA A 10 1.81 -11.10 -3.32
CA ALA A 10 0.77 -11.29 -4.32
C ALA A 10 -0.42 -12.10 -3.77
N ALA A 11 -0.17 -13.15 -3.02
CA ALA A 11 -1.21 -14.00 -2.45
C ALA A 11 -2.08 -13.27 -1.44
N GLN A 12 -1.49 -12.32 -0.69
CA GLN A 12 -2.16 -11.73 0.45
C GLN A 12 -2.64 -10.28 0.26
N PHE A 13 -1.88 -9.48 -0.47
CA PHE A 13 -2.15 -8.05 -0.61
C PHE A 13 -2.56 -7.62 -2.03
N GLY A 14 -2.78 -8.57 -2.89
CA GLY A 14 -3.06 -8.36 -4.31
C GLY A 14 -1.84 -8.66 -5.17
N ALA A 15 -2.10 -9.27 -6.30
CA ALA A 15 -1.04 -9.68 -7.20
C ALA A 15 -0.30 -8.47 -7.79
N PRO A 16 0.98 -8.30 -7.49
CA PRO A 16 1.82 -7.40 -8.29
C PRO A 16 2.02 -8.04 -9.66
N MET A 17 1.05 -7.90 -10.53
CA MET A 17 1.10 -8.44 -11.88
C MET A 17 1.93 -7.55 -12.79
N SER A 18 2.80 -8.14 -13.61
CA SER A 18 3.41 -7.47 -14.75
C SER A 18 2.59 -7.63 -16.05
N VAL A 19 1.67 -8.61 -16.07
CA VAL A 19 0.78 -8.86 -17.21
C VAL A 19 -0.67 -8.75 -16.78
N TYR A 20 -1.45 -7.89 -17.42
CA TYR A 20 -2.87 -7.71 -17.15
C TYR A 20 -3.69 -8.17 -18.36
N GLY A 21 -4.56 -9.17 -18.14
CA GLY A 21 -5.48 -9.70 -19.14
C GLY A 21 -4.82 -10.27 -20.41
N GLY A 22 -3.52 -10.54 -20.40
CA GLY A 22 -2.76 -10.99 -21.57
C GLY A 22 -2.57 -9.93 -22.67
N ILE A 23 -3.02 -8.70 -22.42
CA ILE A 23 -2.99 -7.60 -23.42
C ILE A 23 -1.98 -6.52 -23.03
N ILE A 24 -1.84 -6.26 -21.73
CA ILE A 24 -0.92 -5.25 -21.20
C ILE A 24 0.21 -5.99 -20.49
N GLU A 25 1.42 -5.81 -20.97
CA GLU A 25 2.63 -6.37 -20.41
C GLU A 25 3.54 -5.23 -19.97
N CYS A 26 3.83 -5.18 -18.66
CA CYS A 26 4.63 -4.15 -18.02
C CYS A 26 6.02 -4.68 -17.64
N SER A 27 7.01 -3.79 -17.61
CA SER A 27 8.40 -4.13 -17.24
C SER A 27 8.55 -4.51 -15.78
N LYS A 28 7.66 -4.00 -14.91
CA LYS A 28 7.66 -4.24 -13.48
C LYS A 28 6.25 -4.57 -13.00
N PRO A 29 6.13 -5.26 -11.83
CA PRO A 29 4.83 -5.47 -11.18
C PRO A 29 4.10 -4.16 -10.98
N ILE A 30 2.82 -4.12 -11.33
CA ILE A 30 1.96 -2.95 -11.18
C ILE A 30 1.70 -2.64 -9.70
N ASN A 31 1.28 -1.42 -9.39
CA ASN A 31 0.98 -1.01 -8.03
C ASN A 31 -0.21 -1.79 -7.46
N ALA A 32 0.04 -2.58 -6.43
CA ALA A 32 -0.96 -3.38 -5.69
C ALA A 32 -1.35 -2.71 -4.35
N GLY A 33 -1.27 -1.40 -4.27
CA GLY A 33 -1.59 -0.65 -3.05
C GLY A 33 -3.07 -0.65 -2.68
N PRO A 34 -3.39 -0.12 -1.48
CA PRO A 34 -4.71 -0.20 -0.85
C PRO A 34 -5.71 0.82 -1.40
N HIS A 35 -5.56 1.28 -2.64
CA HIS A 35 -6.38 2.35 -3.22
C HIS A 35 -7.88 2.07 -3.14
N THR A 36 -8.30 0.81 -3.19
CA THR A 36 -9.72 0.41 -3.08
C THR A 36 -10.31 0.80 -1.73
N TYR A 37 -9.60 0.58 -0.63
CA TYR A 37 -10.07 0.94 0.71
C TYR A 37 -10.17 2.46 0.89
N VAL A 38 -9.15 3.18 0.43
CA VAL A 38 -9.14 4.65 0.48
C VAL A 38 -10.24 5.24 -0.40
N LEU A 39 -10.47 4.71 -1.59
CA LEU A 39 -11.55 5.15 -2.49
C LEU A 39 -12.93 4.90 -1.86
N ARG A 40 -13.15 3.76 -1.22
CA ARG A 40 -14.42 3.44 -0.52
C ARG A 40 -14.68 4.45 0.59
N SER A 41 -13.66 4.79 1.39
CA SER A 41 -13.77 5.80 2.43
C SER A 41 -14.06 7.19 1.84
N ALA A 42 -13.38 7.58 0.77
CA ALA A 42 -13.62 8.86 0.09
C ALA A 42 -15.05 8.96 -0.46
N LEU A 43 -15.57 7.90 -1.08
CA LEU A 43 -16.96 7.86 -1.57
C LEU A 43 -17.98 7.95 -0.42
N ARG A 44 -17.73 7.27 0.69
CA ARG A 44 -18.56 7.36 1.89
C ARG A 44 -18.57 8.77 2.47
N SER A 45 -17.40 9.39 2.50
CA SER A 45 -17.25 10.77 2.96
C SER A 45 -17.97 11.77 2.06
N LEU A 46 -17.89 11.57 0.74
CA LEU A 46 -18.62 12.39 -0.24
C LEU A 46 -20.14 12.27 -0.07
N ASP A 47 -20.66 11.04 0.07
CA ASP A 47 -22.09 10.81 0.32
C ASP A 47 -22.57 11.51 1.60
N SER A 48 -21.78 11.39 2.68
CA SER A 48 -22.06 12.08 3.94
C SER A 48 -22.08 13.59 3.75
N TRP A 49 -21.11 14.15 3.06
CA TRP A 49 -21.03 15.59 2.78
C TRP A 49 -22.25 16.09 2.01
N ILE A 50 -22.65 15.38 0.95
CA ILE A 50 -23.83 15.73 0.16
C ILE A 50 -25.09 15.77 1.03
N ARG A 51 -25.23 14.82 1.96
CA ARG A 51 -26.42 14.71 2.83
C ARG A 51 -26.45 15.73 3.97
N THR A 52 -25.29 16.04 4.53
CA THR A 52 -25.18 16.84 5.76
C THR A 52 -24.72 18.26 5.54
N GLY A 53 -24.13 18.55 4.39
CA GLY A 53 -23.45 19.83 4.12
C GLY A 53 -22.10 19.99 4.85
N VAL A 54 -21.68 19.00 5.65
CA VAL A 54 -20.43 19.05 6.41
C VAL A 54 -19.32 18.35 5.62
N PRO A 55 -18.27 19.08 5.18
CA PRO A 55 -17.17 18.46 4.45
C PRO A 55 -16.37 17.52 5.35
N PRO A 56 -15.74 16.47 4.79
CA PRO A 56 -14.83 15.62 5.55
C PRO A 56 -13.57 16.38 5.98
N ALA A 57 -12.84 15.85 6.97
CA ALA A 57 -11.54 16.35 7.35
C ALA A 57 -10.57 16.32 6.16
N SER A 58 -9.73 17.34 6.04
CA SER A 58 -8.66 17.34 5.04
C SER A 58 -7.60 16.34 5.40
N MET A 59 -7.22 15.51 4.43
CA MET A 59 -6.09 14.60 4.58
C MET A 59 -4.76 15.31 4.31
N PRO A 60 -3.65 14.87 4.92
CA PRO A 60 -2.32 15.38 4.64
C PRO A 60 -1.98 15.23 3.15
N LYS A 61 -1.19 16.15 2.63
CA LYS A 61 -0.67 16.06 1.26
C LYS A 61 0.65 15.30 1.24
N LEU A 62 0.95 14.65 0.13
CA LEU A 62 2.29 14.13 -0.15
C LEU A 62 3.31 15.27 -0.13
N GLN A 63 4.52 14.98 0.38
CA GLN A 63 5.63 15.91 0.32
C GLN A 63 6.31 15.78 -1.05
N ASN A 64 6.30 16.88 -1.79
CA ASN A 64 6.93 16.91 -3.11
C ASN A 64 8.40 17.31 -3.00
N THR A 65 9.21 16.80 -3.93
CA THR A 65 10.58 17.31 -4.16
C THR A 65 10.55 18.79 -4.54
N ALA A 66 11.66 19.48 -4.36
CA ALA A 66 11.75 20.93 -4.62
C ALA A 66 11.41 21.31 -6.07
N ASP A 67 11.63 20.41 -7.02
CA ASP A 67 11.29 20.57 -8.44
C ASP A 67 9.84 20.14 -8.77
N ILE A 68 9.09 19.67 -7.77
CA ILE A 68 7.71 19.15 -7.90
C ILE A 68 7.52 18.01 -8.90
N MET A 69 8.61 17.39 -9.35
CA MET A 69 8.57 16.28 -10.33
C MET A 69 8.53 14.91 -9.66
N GLY A 70 8.67 14.84 -8.34
CA GLY A 70 8.64 13.60 -7.56
C GLY A 70 8.14 13.84 -6.13
N TYR A 71 8.26 12.81 -5.31
CA TYR A 71 7.90 12.82 -3.89
C TYR A 71 9.13 12.60 -3.03
N GLU A 72 9.18 13.30 -1.89
CA GLU A 72 10.13 12.99 -0.83
C GLU A 72 9.83 11.60 -0.27
N THR A 73 10.88 10.82 -0.03
CA THR A 73 10.77 9.45 0.50
C THR A 73 11.61 9.28 1.75
N ASP A 74 11.26 8.28 2.56
CA ASP A 74 12.09 7.83 3.66
C ASP A 74 13.30 6.98 3.17
N ALA A 75 14.07 6.45 4.11
CA ALA A 75 15.23 5.61 3.80
C ALA A 75 14.87 4.29 3.09
N ASN A 76 13.61 3.85 3.16
CA ASN A 76 13.10 2.64 2.52
C ASN A 76 12.47 2.93 1.14
N GLY A 77 12.44 4.20 0.72
CA GLY A 77 11.82 4.62 -0.54
C GLY A 77 10.30 4.83 -0.46
N VAL A 78 9.72 4.84 0.74
CA VAL A 78 8.28 5.07 0.94
C VAL A 78 7.99 6.57 0.99
N ALA A 79 6.97 7.03 0.27
CA ALA A 79 6.63 8.44 0.17
C ALA A 79 6.25 9.06 1.53
N LEU A 80 6.74 10.27 1.78
CA LEU A 80 6.45 11.05 2.99
C LEU A 80 5.15 11.85 2.84
N GLY A 81 4.44 12.01 3.96
CA GLY A 81 3.13 12.67 3.98
C GLY A 81 2.03 11.80 3.36
N GLY A 82 0.99 12.44 2.82
CA GLY A 82 -0.13 11.76 2.19
C GLY A 82 -1.07 11.05 3.16
N ILE A 83 -1.98 10.27 2.60
CA ILE A 83 -2.90 9.43 3.36
C ILE A 83 -2.12 8.24 3.92
N ARG A 84 -2.12 8.10 5.24
CA ARG A 84 -1.42 7.03 5.95
C ARG A 84 -2.33 5.83 6.12
N THR A 85 -1.81 4.67 5.77
CA THR A 85 -2.45 3.37 5.92
C THR A 85 -1.39 2.36 6.38
N PRO A 86 -1.73 1.16 6.87
CA PRO A 86 -0.73 0.18 7.25
C PRO A 86 0.22 -0.19 6.10
N TYR A 87 -0.23 -0.14 4.85
CA TYR A 87 0.63 -0.36 3.67
C TYR A 87 1.74 0.68 3.48
N VAL A 88 1.60 1.84 4.11
CA VAL A 88 2.56 2.96 4.04
C VAL A 88 3.35 3.07 5.35
N ASP A 89 2.70 2.89 6.50
CA ASP A 89 3.34 3.04 7.82
C ASP A 89 4.08 1.79 8.28
N VAL A 90 3.67 0.63 7.79
CA VAL A 90 4.27 -0.68 8.07
C VAL A 90 4.53 -1.40 6.73
N PRO A 91 5.39 -0.82 5.86
CA PRO A 91 5.49 -1.25 4.48
C PRO A 91 6.16 -2.62 4.34
N LEU A 92 5.64 -3.42 3.42
CA LEU A 92 6.21 -4.68 2.95
C LEU A 92 6.78 -4.53 1.53
N ALA A 93 6.53 -3.39 0.92
CA ALA A 93 6.96 -3.05 -0.43
C ALA A 93 6.96 -1.53 -0.61
N VAL A 94 7.71 -1.03 -1.57
CA VAL A 94 7.55 0.32 -2.09
C VAL A 94 6.40 0.30 -3.10
N LEU A 95 5.34 1.02 -2.81
CA LEU A 95 4.18 1.22 -3.68
C LEU A 95 4.29 2.62 -4.30
N SER A 96 4.50 2.68 -5.61
CA SER A 96 4.73 3.95 -6.31
C SER A 96 3.76 4.15 -7.46
N GLY A 97 3.37 5.40 -7.72
CA GLY A 97 2.67 5.80 -8.93
C GLY A 97 3.58 5.87 -10.17
N TYR A 98 4.89 5.71 -9.99
CA TYR A 98 5.91 5.81 -11.03
C TYR A 98 6.71 4.52 -11.18
N GLY A 99 7.70 4.55 -12.07
CA GLY A 99 8.76 3.55 -12.16
C GLY A 99 8.56 2.49 -13.23
N GLN A 100 7.49 2.56 -14.03
CA GLN A 100 7.37 1.78 -15.24
C GLN A 100 8.23 2.42 -16.34
N ASP A 101 9.29 1.73 -16.73
CA ASP A 101 10.31 2.20 -17.68
C ASP A 101 10.30 1.42 -19.01
N GLY A 102 9.29 0.58 -19.23
CA GLY A 102 9.12 -0.24 -20.41
C GLY A 102 7.76 -0.93 -20.46
N GLY A 103 7.58 -1.79 -21.47
CA GLY A 103 6.33 -2.49 -21.69
C GLY A 103 5.33 -1.71 -22.56
N SER A 104 4.04 -2.02 -22.43
CA SER A 104 2.95 -1.33 -23.10
C SER A 104 2.86 0.14 -22.67
N GLY A 105 2.46 1.05 -23.56
CA GLY A 105 2.30 2.47 -23.26
C GLY A 105 1.31 2.77 -22.11
N PHE A 106 0.41 1.84 -21.79
CA PHE A 106 -0.48 1.94 -20.64
C PHE A 106 0.21 1.68 -19.29
N CYS A 107 1.36 1.04 -19.28
CA CYS A 107 2.06 0.69 -18.03
C CYS A 107 2.40 1.90 -17.17
N GLY A 108 2.66 3.05 -17.78
CA GLY A 108 2.89 4.31 -17.06
C GLY A 108 1.72 4.75 -16.16
N LEU A 109 0.51 4.22 -16.36
CA LEU A 109 -0.68 4.52 -15.54
C LEU A 109 -0.79 3.63 -14.30
N PHE A 110 -0.04 2.53 -14.23
CA PHE A 110 -0.24 1.50 -13.20
C PHE A 110 0.78 1.58 -12.05
N GLY A 111 1.81 2.40 -12.18
CA GLY A 111 2.85 2.48 -11.16
C GLY A 111 3.57 1.15 -10.92
N THR A 112 4.21 1.02 -9.78
CA THR A 112 5.01 -0.18 -9.44
C THR A 112 4.77 -0.67 -8.02
N THR A 113 5.01 -1.98 -7.82
CA THR A 113 5.18 -2.64 -6.53
C THR A 113 6.58 -3.24 -6.48
N LEU A 114 7.41 -2.80 -5.55
CA LEU A 114 8.75 -3.34 -5.31
C LEU A 114 8.79 -3.91 -3.90
N THR A 115 8.67 -5.23 -3.77
CA THR A 115 8.67 -5.93 -2.49
C THR A 115 10.02 -5.81 -1.79
N PHE A 116 10.01 -5.69 -0.47
CA PHE A 116 11.23 -5.71 0.32
C PHE A 116 11.83 -7.13 0.35
N SER A 117 13.15 -7.21 0.47
CA SER A 117 13.84 -8.48 0.69
C SER A 117 13.57 -9.00 2.11
N ALA A 118 13.79 -10.30 2.32
CA ALA A 118 13.70 -10.90 3.66
C ALA A 118 14.58 -10.18 4.68
N GLU A 119 15.80 -9.80 4.31
CA GLU A 119 16.72 -9.05 5.17
C GLU A 119 16.17 -7.66 5.55
N GLN A 120 15.52 -6.97 4.62
CA GLN A 120 14.87 -5.68 4.90
C GLN A 120 13.68 -5.87 5.83
N LEU A 121 12.88 -6.90 5.61
CA LEU A 121 11.72 -7.21 6.46
C LEU A 121 12.14 -7.61 7.87
N ASP A 122 13.18 -8.41 8.02
CA ASP A 122 13.72 -8.80 9.33
C ASP A 122 14.33 -7.61 10.09
N ALA A 123 14.93 -6.66 9.37
CA ALA A 123 15.43 -5.42 9.97
C ALA A 123 14.31 -4.49 10.44
N LEU A 124 13.19 -4.41 9.71
CA LEU A 124 12.04 -3.58 10.05
C LEU A 124 11.14 -4.23 11.12
N TYR A 125 11.01 -5.55 11.05
CA TYR A 125 10.09 -6.35 11.86
C TYR A 125 10.82 -7.60 12.39
N PRO A 126 11.59 -7.45 13.49
CA PRO A 126 12.41 -8.54 14.03
C PRO A 126 11.61 -9.76 14.49
N THR A 127 10.34 -9.59 14.80
CA THR A 127 9.42 -10.67 15.21
C THR A 127 8.06 -10.54 14.53
N ALA A 128 7.35 -11.66 14.42
CA ALA A 128 5.95 -11.68 13.96
C ALA A 128 5.05 -10.75 14.79
N ASP A 129 5.22 -10.77 16.12
CA ASP A 129 4.44 -9.94 17.02
C ASP A 129 4.71 -8.44 16.81
N ASP A 130 5.96 -8.06 16.54
CA ASP A 130 6.33 -6.67 16.24
C ASP A 130 5.64 -6.20 14.95
N PHE A 131 5.68 -6.99 13.90
CA PHE A 131 4.99 -6.69 12.65
C PHE A 131 3.48 -6.57 12.84
N LEU A 132 2.84 -7.57 13.44
CA LEU A 132 1.39 -7.60 13.62
C LEU A 132 0.89 -6.49 14.53
N THR A 133 1.64 -6.17 15.58
CA THR A 133 1.30 -5.05 16.48
C THR A 133 1.32 -3.73 15.72
N LYS A 134 2.41 -3.42 15.02
CA LYS A 134 2.55 -2.19 14.22
C LYS A 134 1.46 -2.09 13.15
N TRP A 135 1.19 -3.21 12.44
CA TRP A 135 0.17 -3.25 11.40
C TRP A 135 -1.23 -2.97 11.93
N ASN A 136 -1.58 -3.58 13.06
CA ASN A 136 -2.87 -3.37 13.70
C ASN A 136 -3.03 -1.94 14.19
N GLU A 137 -2.01 -1.38 14.85
CA GLU A 137 -2.00 0.03 15.28
C GLU A 137 -2.13 1.00 14.11
N ALA A 138 -1.40 0.77 13.03
CA ALA A 138 -1.50 1.58 11.81
C ALA A 138 -2.87 1.45 11.15
N THR A 139 -3.50 0.26 11.20
CA THR A 139 -4.86 0.04 10.71
C THR A 139 -5.86 0.85 11.53
N ASP A 140 -5.77 0.80 12.86
CA ASP A 140 -6.64 1.55 13.76
C ASP A 140 -6.47 3.07 13.60
N ALA A 141 -5.24 3.53 13.42
CA ALA A 141 -4.95 4.93 13.12
C ALA A 141 -5.55 5.39 11.78
N ALA A 142 -5.49 4.53 10.75
CA ALA A 142 -6.08 4.82 9.46
C ALA A 142 -7.62 4.89 9.52
N VAL A 143 -8.26 4.05 10.34
CA VAL A 143 -9.71 4.14 10.62
C VAL A 143 -10.02 5.44 11.36
N ALA A 144 -9.29 5.75 12.42
CA ALA A 144 -9.50 6.94 13.24
C ALA A 144 -9.34 8.25 12.44
N SER A 145 -8.43 8.26 11.45
CA SER A 145 -8.25 9.40 10.54
C SER A 145 -9.31 9.48 9.44
N GLY A 146 -10.11 8.44 9.24
CA GLY A 146 -11.06 8.32 8.13
C GLY A 146 -10.41 7.94 6.79
N ALA A 147 -9.15 7.51 6.78
CA ALA A 147 -8.46 7.06 5.56
C ALA A 147 -9.04 5.74 5.03
N ILE A 148 -9.48 4.86 5.92
CA ILE A 148 -10.19 3.61 5.61
C ILE A 148 -11.47 3.48 6.45
N LEU A 149 -12.41 2.65 6.01
CA LEU A 149 -13.63 2.39 6.76
C LEU A 149 -13.40 1.34 7.85
N GLU A 150 -14.09 1.49 8.98
CA GLU A 150 -14.04 0.51 10.08
C GLU A 150 -14.41 -0.91 9.62
N ILE A 151 -15.37 -1.04 8.71
CA ILE A 151 -15.79 -2.33 8.15
C ILE A 151 -14.68 -3.05 7.37
N ASP A 152 -13.66 -2.32 6.89
CA ASP A 152 -12.52 -2.88 6.17
C ASP A 152 -11.35 -3.29 7.09
N ALA A 153 -11.33 -2.79 8.33
CA ALA A 153 -10.21 -2.99 9.26
C ALA A 153 -9.93 -4.46 9.57
N GLU A 154 -10.98 -5.25 9.82
CA GLU A 154 -10.84 -6.68 10.12
C GLU A 154 -10.19 -7.45 8.95
N ALA A 155 -10.60 -7.16 7.72
CA ALA A 155 -10.01 -7.79 6.54
C ALA A 155 -8.54 -7.42 6.36
N ILE A 156 -8.17 -6.16 6.63
CA ILE A 156 -6.79 -5.66 6.53
C ILE A 156 -5.90 -6.30 7.61
N LYS A 157 -6.38 -6.43 8.85
CA LYS A 157 -5.67 -7.10 9.95
C LYS A 157 -5.54 -8.60 9.70
N ALA A 158 -6.59 -9.25 9.21
CA ALA A 158 -6.57 -10.67 8.86
C ALA A 158 -5.55 -10.97 7.74
N ALA A 159 -5.45 -10.09 6.74
CA ALA A 159 -4.48 -10.22 5.67
C ALA A 159 -3.04 -10.22 6.18
N ALA A 160 -2.70 -9.35 7.14
CA ALA A 160 -1.38 -9.33 7.76
C ALA A 160 -1.08 -10.61 8.55
N THR A 161 -2.06 -11.13 9.28
CA THR A 161 -1.91 -12.38 10.03
C THR A 161 -1.62 -13.58 9.09
N GLN A 162 -2.31 -13.64 7.96
CA GLN A 162 -2.11 -14.69 6.97
C GLN A 162 -0.75 -14.54 6.26
N TYR A 163 -0.37 -13.30 5.93
CA TYR A 163 0.96 -13.03 5.36
C TYR A 163 2.07 -13.50 6.29
N GLU A 164 2.01 -13.14 7.57
CA GLU A 164 3.02 -13.53 8.54
C GLU A 164 3.08 -15.06 8.74
N ALA A 165 1.93 -15.72 8.77
CA ALA A 165 1.88 -17.19 8.85
C ALA A 165 2.56 -17.88 7.64
N MET A 166 2.42 -17.30 6.44
CA MET A 166 3.09 -17.81 5.24
C MET A 166 4.59 -17.50 5.25
N ARG A 167 4.98 -16.29 5.69
CA ARG A 167 6.40 -15.88 5.81
C ARG A 167 7.15 -16.76 6.79
N SER A 168 6.55 -17.07 7.92
CA SER A 168 7.16 -17.94 8.96
C SER A 168 7.24 -19.41 8.56
N ALA A 169 6.53 -19.84 7.53
CA ALA A 169 6.53 -21.23 7.03
C ALA A 169 7.49 -21.46 5.86
N SER A 170 8.06 -20.40 5.29
CA SER A 170 8.97 -20.44 4.14
C SER A 170 10.43 -20.38 4.54
#